data_48d927ca721df215423e1e99e52b0774
#
_entry.id   48d927ca721df215423e1e99e52b0774
#
_cell.length_a   1.000
_cell.length_b   1.000
_cell.length_c   1.000
_cell.angle_alpha   90.00
_cell.angle_beta   90.00
_cell.angle_gamma   90.00
#
_symmetry.space_group_name_H-M   'P 1'
#
loop_
_entity.id
_entity.type
_entity.pdbx_description
1 polymer ?
#
loop_
_entity_poly.entity_id
_entity_poly.type
_entity_poly.pdbx_seq_one_letter_code
_entity_poly.pdbx_strand_id
1 'polypeptide(L)'
;MQDLIEGLNDKQKEAVLNTDGPCLVIAGAGSGKTKVLTHKIAYLMAEKNIKPWNILAITFTNKAANEMKQRVENLVGEAAKDMWIGTFHSICVRILRKTIDRIGFDSSFLIFDTSDQKTLIKECMKTLKIDDKMFTDKSVLAEISNGKNEMLEPKAYMVKYAGDFRREKIGEIYELYQKRLKENNAIDFDDIINFTIKILTENPDILEYYSEKFKYILVDEYQDTNKAQFTLVTILASRYGNITVVGDNDQGIYSFRGADISNILNFEKDYPGTKIIKLEQNYRCTGNILNAANAVIKHNENKYEKKLWTQNDEGELPTIHRADDEYDEGRYIVEQINHLKREEYFQNSDFVILYRMNSQSRA
;
A
#
# COMPACT_ATOMS: atom_id res chain seq x y z
N MET A 1 -20.93 2.14 -23.75
CA MET A 1 -21.06 0.98 -22.82
C MET A 1 -20.21 -0.21 -23.25
N GLN A 2 -20.31 -0.69 -24.50
CA GLN A 2 -19.51 -1.86 -24.95
C GLN A 2 -17.99 -1.66 -24.82
N ASP A 3 -17.47 -0.50 -25.20
CA ASP A 3 -16.02 -0.24 -25.25
C ASP A 3 -15.30 -0.34 -23.89
N LEU A 4 -15.96 0.09 -22.78
CA LEU A 4 -15.31 0.10 -21.45
C LEU A 4 -15.23 -1.26 -20.77
N ILE A 5 -16.03 -2.23 -21.17
CA ILE A 5 -16.06 -3.59 -20.63
C ILE A 5 -15.59 -4.64 -21.65
N GLU A 6 -15.35 -4.20 -22.89
CA GLU A 6 -14.77 -5.06 -23.91
C GLU A 6 -13.33 -5.43 -23.57
N GLY A 7 -12.94 -6.69 -23.80
CA GLY A 7 -11.61 -7.19 -23.42
C GLY A 7 -11.41 -7.47 -21.92
N LEU A 8 -12.48 -7.40 -21.10
CA LEU A 8 -12.50 -7.91 -19.74
C LEU A 8 -13.11 -9.32 -19.74
N ASN A 9 -12.57 -10.22 -18.90
CA ASN A 9 -13.23 -11.50 -18.64
C ASN A 9 -14.46 -11.33 -17.75
N ASP A 10 -15.28 -12.38 -17.58
CA ASP A 10 -16.54 -12.30 -16.84
C ASP A 10 -16.37 -11.86 -15.40
N LYS A 11 -15.31 -12.30 -14.70
CA LYS A 11 -15.04 -11.90 -13.32
C LYS A 11 -14.55 -10.46 -13.21
N GLN A 12 -13.76 -10.01 -14.16
CA GLN A 12 -13.35 -8.60 -14.26
C GLN A 12 -14.57 -7.71 -14.56
N LYS A 13 -15.45 -8.13 -15.47
CA LYS A 13 -16.73 -7.43 -15.75
C LYS A 13 -17.62 -7.38 -14.50
N GLU A 14 -17.76 -8.50 -13.78
CA GLU A 14 -18.52 -8.54 -12.53
C GLU A 14 -17.97 -7.52 -11.53
N ALA A 15 -16.66 -7.41 -11.38
CA ALA A 15 -16.01 -6.46 -10.47
C ALA A 15 -16.19 -4.99 -10.89
N VAL A 16 -16.12 -4.70 -12.18
CA VAL A 16 -16.33 -3.34 -12.73
C VAL A 16 -17.77 -2.90 -12.56
N LEU A 17 -18.74 -3.77 -12.85
CA LEU A 17 -20.17 -3.47 -12.82
C LEU A 17 -20.76 -3.41 -11.39
N ASN A 18 -20.12 -4.04 -10.41
CA ASN A 18 -20.54 -3.96 -9.01
C ASN A 18 -20.13 -2.62 -8.40
N THR A 19 -20.94 -1.58 -8.60
CA THR A 19 -20.62 -0.20 -8.22
C THR A 19 -20.99 0.15 -6.78
N ASP A 20 -22.06 -0.41 -6.26
CA ASP A 20 -22.65 0.02 -5.00
C ASP A 20 -22.27 -0.94 -3.86
N GLY A 21 -22.02 -0.36 -2.69
CA GLY A 21 -21.64 -1.11 -1.49
C GLY A 21 -20.17 -1.58 -1.46
N PRO A 22 -19.80 -2.33 -0.42
CA PRO A 22 -18.44 -2.82 -0.25
C PRO A 22 -18.14 -3.99 -1.19
N CYS A 23 -16.97 -3.94 -1.83
CA CYS A 23 -16.51 -4.96 -2.77
C CYS A 23 -15.06 -5.34 -2.48
N LEU A 24 -14.82 -6.63 -2.26
CA LEU A 24 -13.50 -7.21 -2.11
C LEU A 24 -13.14 -8.02 -3.35
N VAL A 25 -12.11 -7.59 -4.07
CA VAL A 25 -11.58 -8.30 -5.23
C VAL A 25 -10.31 -9.03 -4.81
N ILE A 26 -10.39 -10.33 -4.63
CA ILE A 26 -9.24 -11.20 -4.38
C ILE A 26 -8.63 -11.56 -5.73
N ALA A 27 -7.42 -11.07 -5.98
CA ALA A 27 -6.85 -11.08 -7.31
C ALA A 27 -5.40 -11.55 -7.29
N GLY A 28 -5.12 -12.70 -7.86
CA GLY A 28 -3.76 -13.22 -7.95
C GLY A 28 -2.82 -12.36 -8.79
N ALA A 29 -1.53 -12.69 -8.74
CA ALA A 29 -0.53 -12.04 -9.58
C ALA A 29 -0.91 -12.14 -11.06
N GLY A 30 -0.77 -11.07 -11.82
CA GLY A 30 -1.03 -11.08 -13.27
C GLY A 30 -2.49 -11.24 -13.67
N SER A 31 -3.47 -11.16 -12.74
CA SER A 31 -4.91 -11.32 -13.04
C SER A 31 -5.61 -10.01 -13.49
N GLY A 32 -4.88 -8.90 -13.55
CA GLY A 32 -5.42 -7.63 -14.00
C GLY A 32 -6.05 -6.78 -12.89
N LYS A 33 -5.56 -6.83 -11.65
CA LYS A 33 -5.97 -5.99 -10.51
C LYS A 33 -6.18 -4.53 -10.92
N THR A 34 -5.12 -3.88 -11.37
CA THR A 34 -5.14 -2.47 -11.76
C THR A 34 -6.07 -2.21 -12.96
N LYS A 35 -6.19 -3.18 -13.90
CA LYS A 35 -7.12 -3.09 -15.03
C LYS A 35 -8.57 -2.99 -14.53
N VAL A 36 -8.95 -3.82 -13.57
CA VAL A 36 -10.30 -3.77 -12.97
C VAL A 36 -10.56 -2.42 -12.31
N LEU A 37 -9.61 -1.91 -11.50
CA LEU A 37 -9.77 -0.61 -10.85
C LEU A 37 -9.92 0.53 -11.85
N THR A 38 -9.07 0.59 -12.87
CA THR A 38 -9.10 1.66 -13.88
C THR A 38 -10.38 1.62 -14.73
N HIS A 39 -10.83 0.43 -15.13
CA HIS A 39 -12.09 0.27 -15.87
C HIS A 39 -13.32 0.57 -14.99
N LYS A 40 -13.30 0.22 -13.70
CA LYS A 40 -14.36 0.59 -12.76
C LYS A 40 -14.46 2.10 -12.59
N ILE A 41 -13.34 2.80 -12.46
CA ILE A 41 -13.30 4.26 -12.43
C ILE A 41 -13.91 4.84 -13.71
N ALA A 42 -13.45 4.37 -14.87
CA ALA A 42 -13.98 4.81 -16.15
C ALA A 42 -15.49 4.56 -16.28
N TYR A 43 -15.96 3.40 -15.85
CA TYR A 43 -17.37 3.05 -15.83
C TYR A 43 -18.22 3.95 -14.91
N LEU A 44 -17.71 4.24 -13.69
CA LEU A 44 -18.36 5.16 -12.76
C LEU A 44 -18.53 6.56 -13.39
N MET A 45 -17.50 7.06 -14.09
CA MET A 45 -17.53 8.38 -14.72
C MET A 45 -18.45 8.42 -15.95
N ALA A 46 -18.30 7.48 -16.86
CA ALA A 46 -18.97 7.49 -18.16
C ALA A 46 -20.44 7.02 -18.10
N GLU A 47 -20.71 5.96 -17.33
CA GLU A 47 -22.03 5.31 -17.32
C GLU A 47 -22.88 5.72 -16.10
N LYS A 48 -22.23 5.92 -14.95
CA LYS A 48 -22.92 6.34 -13.73
C LYS A 48 -22.93 7.87 -13.54
N ASN A 49 -22.30 8.61 -14.44
CA ASN A 49 -22.19 10.07 -14.38
C ASN A 49 -21.60 10.60 -13.06
N ILE A 50 -20.73 9.80 -12.42
CA ILE A 50 -20.04 10.20 -11.19
C ILE A 50 -18.96 11.21 -11.55
N LYS A 51 -18.95 12.33 -10.83
CA LYS A 51 -17.96 13.37 -11.06
C LYS A 51 -16.56 12.93 -10.63
N PRO A 52 -15.49 13.29 -11.36
CA PRO A 52 -14.12 12.86 -11.06
C PRO A 52 -13.72 13.14 -9.61
N TRP A 53 -14.05 14.29 -9.08
CA TRP A 53 -13.72 14.69 -7.70
C TRP A 53 -14.47 13.92 -6.61
N ASN A 54 -15.49 13.11 -6.98
CA ASN A 54 -16.19 12.21 -6.06
C ASN A 54 -15.58 10.80 -6.00
N ILE A 55 -14.49 10.56 -6.74
CA ILE A 55 -13.78 9.29 -6.75
C ILE A 55 -12.41 9.47 -6.12
N LEU A 56 -12.12 8.65 -5.12
CA LEU A 56 -10.82 8.54 -4.47
C LEU A 56 -10.20 7.18 -4.82
N ALA A 57 -9.03 7.19 -5.44
CA ALA A 57 -8.28 5.98 -5.75
C ALA A 57 -6.90 6.02 -5.06
N ILE A 58 -6.59 4.99 -4.28
CA ILE A 58 -5.40 4.93 -3.43
C ILE A 58 -4.53 3.75 -3.86
N THR A 59 -3.23 4.01 -3.97
CA THR A 59 -2.19 3.01 -4.25
C THR A 59 -1.05 3.12 -3.24
N PHE A 60 -0.09 2.19 -3.27
CA PHE A 60 1.04 2.20 -2.33
C PHE A 60 2.25 3.01 -2.81
N THR A 61 2.42 3.19 -4.12
CA THR A 61 3.58 3.89 -4.68
C THR A 61 3.18 5.00 -5.64
N ASN A 62 3.99 6.04 -5.71
CA ASN A 62 3.79 7.13 -6.66
C ASN A 62 3.83 6.64 -8.12
N LYS A 63 4.65 5.62 -8.41
CA LYS A 63 4.70 4.99 -9.74
C LYS A 63 3.35 4.36 -10.09
N ALA A 64 2.77 3.57 -9.18
CA ALA A 64 1.46 2.94 -9.39
C ALA A 64 0.34 3.98 -9.51
N ALA A 65 0.39 5.06 -8.71
CA ALA A 65 -0.57 6.16 -8.79
C ALA A 65 -0.52 6.87 -10.15
N ASN A 66 0.69 7.17 -10.66
CA ASN A 66 0.87 7.80 -11.97
C ASN A 66 0.44 6.88 -13.10
N GLU A 67 0.76 5.59 -13.02
CA GLU A 67 0.32 4.59 -14.00
C GLU A 67 -1.20 4.44 -14.00
N MET A 68 -1.84 4.37 -12.83
CA MET A 68 -3.30 4.32 -12.70
C MET A 68 -3.93 5.56 -13.31
N LYS A 69 -3.40 6.74 -13.02
CA LYS A 69 -3.87 8.02 -13.59
C LYS A 69 -3.80 8.01 -15.11
N GLN A 70 -2.65 7.65 -15.68
CA GLN A 70 -2.46 7.57 -17.12
C GLN A 70 -3.44 6.60 -17.79
N ARG A 71 -3.66 5.43 -17.18
CA ARG A 71 -4.61 4.43 -17.70
C ARG A 71 -6.05 4.94 -17.67
N VAL A 72 -6.44 5.65 -16.61
CA VAL A 72 -7.77 6.26 -16.54
C VAL A 72 -7.91 7.40 -17.56
N GLU A 73 -6.90 8.26 -17.72
CA GLU A 73 -6.88 9.31 -18.74
C GLU A 73 -7.02 8.75 -20.16
N ASN A 74 -6.39 7.60 -20.45
CA ASN A 74 -6.53 6.92 -21.73
C ASN A 74 -7.97 6.40 -22.00
N LEU A 75 -8.73 6.09 -20.94
CA LEU A 75 -10.08 5.57 -21.05
C LEU A 75 -11.17 6.67 -21.13
N VAL A 76 -10.99 7.77 -20.36
CA VAL A 76 -12.03 8.80 -20.20
C VAL A 76 -11.56 10.22 -20.56
N GLY A 77 -10.34 10.35 -21.05
CA GLY A 77 -9.76 11.62 -21.47
C GLY A 77 -9.42 12.56 -20.29
N GLU A 78 -9.36 13.86 -20.59
CA GLU A 78 -8.92 14.90 -19.64
C GLU A 78 -9.81 15.03 -18.39
N ALA A 79 -11.03 14.52 -18.43
CA ALA A 79 -11.92 14.50 -17.27
C ALA A 79 -11.32 13.80 -16.03
N ALA A 80 -10.34 12.92 -16.23
CA ALA A 80 -9.62 12.26 -15.14
C ALA A 80 -8.71 13.19 -14.31
N LYS A 81 -8.35 14.39 -14.81
CA LYS A 81 -7.40 15.31 -14.14
C LYS A 81 -7.87 15.78 -12.77
N ASP A 82 -9.16 15.90 -12.55
CA ASP A 82 -9.75 16.36 -11.29
C ASP A 82 -9.94 15.25 -10.25
N MET A 83 -9.57 14.03 -10.58
CA MET A 83 -9.66 12.89 -9.67
C MET A 83 -8.64 12.97 -8.53
N TRP A 84 -9.00 12.32 -7.44
CA TRP A 84 -8.07 12.08 -6.35
C TRP A 84 -7.43 10.70 -6.50
N ILE A 85 -6.35 10.63 -7.28
CA ILE A 85 -5.52 9.44 -7.43
C ILE A 85 -4.17 9.72 -6.80
N GLY A 86 -3.74 8.86 -5.86
CA GLY A 86 -2.47 9.06 -5.17
C GLY A 86 -2.14 7.95 -4.20
N THR A 87 -1.04 8.12 -3.45
CA THR A 87 -0.71 7.28 -2.32
C THR A 87 -1.45 7.74 -1.07
N PHE A 88 -1.57 6.88 -0.05
CA PHE A 88 -2.12 7.27 1.25
C PHE A 88 -1.55 8.60 1.73
N HIS A 89 -0.23 8.71 1.74
CA HIS A 89 0.46 9.92 2.19
C HIS A 89 0.13 11.14 1.33
N SER A 90 0.15 11.02 0.01
CA SER A 90 -0.12 12.18 -0.87
C SER A 90 -1.55 12.72 -0.72
N ILE A 91 -2.51 11.83 -0.54
CA ILE A 91 -3.91 12.18 -0.26
C ILE A 91 -4.02 12.87 1.10
N CYS A 92 -3.40 12.31 2.14
CA CYS A 92 -3.39 12.91 3.48
C CYS A 92 -2.72 14.28 3.50
N VAL A 93 -1.56 14.43 2.86
CA VAL A 93 -0.89 15.75 2.76
C VAL A 93 -1.80 16.78 2.11
N ARG A 94 -2.53 16.40 1.04
CA ARG A 94 -3.48 17.31 0.38
C ARG A 94 -4.64 17.72 1.29
N ILE A 95 -5.09 16.84 2.20
CA ILE A 95 -6.07 17.15 3.24
C ILE A 95 -5.45 18.05 4.30
N LEU A 96 -4.31 17.66 4.85
CA LEU A 96 -3.61 18.40 5.92
C LEU A 96 -3.26 19.83 5.53
N ARG A 97 -2.82 20.08 4.29
CA ARG A 97 -2.56 21.45 3.80
C ARG A 97 -3.76 22.39 3.92
N LYS A 98 -4.97 21.85 4.08
CA LYS A 98 -6.22 22.63 4.20
C LYS A 98 -6.79 22.64 5.62
N THR A 99 -6.33 21.73 6.49
CA THR A 99 -7.06 21.46 7.75
C THR A 99 -6.17 21.29 8.98
N ILE A 100 -4.84 21.32 8.82
CA ILE A 100 -3.91 21.01 9.92
C ILE A 100 -3.91 22.09 11.02
N ASP A 101 -4.40 23.29 10.71
CA ASP A 101 -4.62 24.38 11.68
C ASP A 101 -5.54 23.95 12.83
N ARG A 102 -6.46 23.01 12.57
CA ARG A 102 -7.36 22.45 13.59
C ARG A 102 -6.63 21.74 14.75
N ILE A 103 -5.40 21.29 14.53
CA ILE A 103 -4.57 20.66 15.58
C ILE A 103 -3.36 21.53 15.96
N GLY A 104 -3.38 22.81 15.54
CA GLY A 104 -2.44 23.85 15.97
C GLY A 104 -1.08 23.78 15.27
N PHE A 105 -1.04 23.39 14.00
CA PHE A 105 0.09 23.57 13.09
C PHE A 105 -0.24 24.64 12.05
N ASP A 106 0.79 25.23 11.43
CA ASP A 106 0.63 26.07 10.26
C ASP A 106 0.54 25.22 8.98
N SER A 107 -0.24 25.66 8.00
CA SER A 107 -0.41 24.95 6.71
C SER A 107 0.88 24.83 5.90
N SER A 108 1.90 25.63 6.19
CA SER A 108 3.25 25.58 5.61
C SER A 108 4.16 24.52 6.24
N PHE A 109 3.63 23.63 7.07
CA PHE A 109 4.39 22.60 7.80
C PHE A 109 5.44 21.88 6.95
N LEU A 110 6.55 21.50 7.59
CA LEU A 110 7.61 20.70 6.99
C LEU A 110 7.31 19.20 7.16
N ILE A 111 7.78 18.39 6.24
CA ILE A 111 7.74 16.94 6.36
C ILE A 111 9.18 16.47 6.55
N PHE A 112 9.49 15.99 7.75
CA PHE A 112 10.82 15.49 8.09
C PHE A 112 11.07 14.12 7.45
N ASP A 113 12.19 14.02 6.73
CA ASP A 113 12.67 12.76 6.21
C ASP A 113 13.35 11.91 7.31
N THR A 114 13.80 10.71 6.95
CA THR A 114 14.46 9.80 7.91
C THR A 114 15.75 10.39 8.50
N SER A 115 16.46 11.26 7.79
CA SER A 115 17.67 11.92 8.29
C SER A 115 17.32 12.97 9.33
N ASP A 116 16.31 13.81 9.03
CA ASP A 116 15.80 14.83 9.94
C ASP A 116 15.27 14.21 11.24
N GLN A 117 14.48 13.13 11.10
CA GLN A 117 13.92 12.39 12.23
C GLN A 117 15.02 11.83 13.14
N LYS A 118 16.06 11.19 12.57
CA LYS A 118 17.19 10.66 13.35
C LYS A 118 17.96 11.77 14.08
N THR A 119 18.16 12.92 13.43
CA THR A 119 18.81 14.07 14.03
C THR A 119 18.02 14.55 15.23
N LEU A 120 16.71 14.73 15.07
CA LEU A 120 15.82 15.18 16.14
C LEU A 120 15.77 14.17 17.31
N ILE A 121 15.74 12.87 17.02
CA ILE A 121 15.77 11.80 18.04
C ILE A 121 17.08 11.87 18.84
N LYS A 122 18.23 12.03 18.19
CA LYS A 122 19.53 12.20 18.89
C LYS A 122 19.52 13.40 19.83
N GLU A 123 18.95 14.52 19.41
CA GLU A 123 18.79 15.71 20.25
C GLU A 123 17.87 15.45 21.45
N CYS A 124 16.75 14.72 21.24
CA CYS A 124 15.86 14.31 22.33
C CYS A 124 16.56 13.42 23.33
N MET A 125 17.29 12.39 22.86
CA MET A 125 18.06 11.48 23.70
C MET A 125 19.11 12.24 24.53
N LYS A 126 19.85 13.16 23.91
CA LYS A 126 20.82 14.03 24.60
C LYS A 126 20.15 14.88 25.68
N THR A 127 18.99 15.46 25.39
CA THR A 127 18.23 16.28 26.34
C THR A 127 17.77 15.47 27.56
N LEU A 128 17.32 14.22 27.32
CA LEU A 128 16.87 13.28 28.35
C LEU A 128 18.02 12.52 29.03
N LYS A 129 19.28 12.77 28.64
CA LYS A 129 20.49 12.09 29.15
C LYS A 129 20.41 10.56 28.99
N ILE A 130 19.85 10.10 27.88
CA ILE A 130 19.72 8.69 27.52
C ILE A 130 20.97 8.26 26.77
N ASP A 131 21.59 7.13 27.19
CA ASP A 131 22.81 6.59 26.60
C ASP A 131 22.56 6.04 25.18
N ASP A 132 23.27 6.59 24.20
CA ASP A 132 23.21 6.20 22.78
C ASP A 132 23.76 4.78 22.50
N LYS A 133 24.55 4.21 23.42
CA LYS A 133 25.01 2.81 23.34
C LYS A 133 23.89 1.81 23.63
N MET A 134 22.98 2.16 24.52
CA MET A 134 21.81 1.35 24.85
C MET A 134 20.65 1.56 23.87
N PHE A 135 20.51 2.77 23.35
CA PHE A 135 19.42 3.20 22.49
C PHE A 135 19.99 3.82 21.20
N THR A 136 19.96 3.07 20.09
CA THR A 136 20.35 3.66 18.81
C THR A 136 19.20 4.47 18.22
N ASP A 137 19.52 5.61 17.58
CA ASP A 137 18.53 6.43 16.87
C ASP A 137 17.64 5.62 15.93
N LYS A 138 18.24 4.66 15.20
CA LYS A 138 17.52 3.75 14.30
C LYS A 138 16.51 2.87 15.04
N SER A 139 16.89 2.31 16.20
CA SER A 139 15.98 1.43 16.95
C SER A 139 14.86 2.22 17.62
N VAL A 140 15.14 3.42 18.13
CA VAL A 140 14.15 4.31 18.71
C VAL A 140 13.15 4.78 17.64
N LEU A 141 13.65 5.20 16.48
CA LEU A 141 12.79 5.60 15.37
C LEU A 141 11.86 4.45 14.93
N ALA A 142 12.38 3.23 14.83
CA ALA A 142 11.57 2.08 14.45
C ALA A 142 10.45 1.79 15.46
N GLU A 143 10.74 1.87 16.76
CA GLU A 143 9.73 1.66 17.82
C GLU A 143 8.67 2.77 17.84
N ILE A 144 9.06 4.03 17.64
CA ILE A 144 8.11 5.15 17.52
C ILE A 144 7.24 4.97 16.28
N SER A 145 7.80 4.62 15.14
CA SER A 145 7.06 4.35 13.91
C SER A 145 6.07 3.19 14.09
N ASN A 146 6.48 2.10 14.75
CA ASN A 146 5.58 1.01 15.07
C ASN A 146 4.41 1.48 15.97
N GLY A 147 4.70 2.29 16.99
CA GLY A 147 3.66 2.89 17.83
C GLY A 147 2.69 3.74 17.02
N LYS A 148 3.18 4.59 16.11
CA LYS A 148 2.35 5.43 15.23
C LYS A 148 1.51 4.58 14.25
N ASN A 149 2.06 3.51 13.70
CA ASN A 149 1.33 2.59 12.83
C ASN A 149 0.18 1.86 13.55
N GLU A 150 0.31 1.65 14.87
CA GLU A 150 -0.76 1.17 15.76
C GLU A 150 -1.67 2.30 16.26
N MET A 151 -1.45 3.55 15.85
CA MET A 151 -2.18 4.75 16.28
C MET A 151 -2.02 5.04 17.79
N LEU A 152 -0.87 4.72 18.38
CA LEU A 152 -0.56 5.02 19.76
C LEU A 152 0.11 6.39 19.87
N GLU A 153 -0.59 7.37 20.47
CA GLU A 153 0.05 8.62 20.91
C GLU A 153 1.04 8.33 22.07
N PRO A 154 2.02 9.22 22.36
CA PRO A 154 3.06 8.96 23.35
C PRO A 154 2.54 8.46 24.71
N LYS A 155 1.47 9.06 25.22
CA LYS A 155 0.86 8.65 26.51
C LYS A 155 0.26 7.24 26.43
N ALA A 156 -0.44 6.92 25.34
CA ALA A 156 -1.01 5.59 25.14
C ALA A 156 0.07 4.53 24.96
N TYR A 157 1.18 4.90 24.27
CA TYR A 157 2.35 4.04 24.14
C TYR A 157 2.97 3.70 25.51
N MET A 158 3.21 4.70 26.38
CA MET A 158 3.73 4.49 27.73
C MET A 158 2.82 3.62 28.58
N VAL A 159 1.49 3.82 28.51
CA VAL A 159 0.52 2.96 29.24
C VAL A 159 0.56 1.52 28.73
N LYS A 160 0.59 1.30 27.42
CA LYS A 160 0.63 -0.04 26.83
C LYS A 160 1.86 -0.84 27.24
N TYR A 161 3.00 -0.16 27.38
CA TYR A 161 4.29 -0.79 27.67
C TYR A 161 4.81 -0.52 29.10
N ALA A 162 3.92 -0.17 30.01
CA ALA A 162 4.27 0.02 31.43
C ALA A 162 4.91 -1.24 32.02
N GLY A 163 6.05 -1.07 32.70
CA GLY A 163 6.85 -2.16 33.25
C GLY A 163 7.97 -2.68 32.31
N ASP A 164 8.01 -2.23 31.06
CA ASP A 164 9.15 -2.47 30.16
C ASP A 164 10.07 -1.25 30.17
N PHE A 165 11.13 -1.32 30.94
CA PHE A 165 12.10 -0.20 31.10
C PHE A 165 12.57 0.40 29.77
N ARG A 166 12.85 -0.46 28.77
CA ARG A 166 13.34 0.02 27.47
C ARG A 166 12.25 0.82 26.74
N ARG A 167 11.03 0.31 26.72
CA ARG A 167 9.91 0.95 26.02
C ARG A 167 9.40 2.17 26.78
N GLU A 168 9.46 2.18 28.11
CA GLU A 168 9.19 3.40 28.89
C GLU A 168 10.13 4.54 28.50
N LYS A 169 11.44 4.25 28.40
CA LYS A 169 12.42 5.25 27.94
C LYS A 169 12.17 5.70 26.51
N ILE A 170 11.78 4.82 25.63
CA ILE A 170 11.37 5.18 24.26
C ILE A 170 10.11 6.05 24.29
N GLY A 171 9.17 5.81 25.19
CA GLY A 171 7.98 6.64 25.41
C GLY A 171 8.32 8.06 25.80
N GLU A 172 9.29 8.26 26.73
CA GLU A 172 9.81 9.59 27.09
C GLU A 172 10.44 10.32 25.89
N ILE A 173 11.22 9.58 25.06
CA ILE A 173 11.80 10.13 23.83
C ILE A 173 10.69 10.51 22.84
N TYR A 174 9.69 9.64 22.69
CA TYR A 174 8.57 9.84 21.78
C TYR A 174 7.76 11.09 22.15
N GLU A 175 7.48 11.32 23.44
CA GLU A 175 6.77 12.50 23.90
C GLU A 175 7.55 13.78 23.57
N LEU A 176 8.87 13.81 23.89
CA LEU A 176 9.71 14.95 23.57
C LEU A 176 9.88 15.16 22.06
N TYR A 177 9.99 14.07 21.28
CA TYR A 177 10.08 14.09 19.83
C TYR A 177 8.84 14.75 19.19
N GLN A 178 7.63 14.32 19.59
CA GLN A 178 6.38 14.93 19.09
C GLN A 178 6.27 16.41 19.47
N LYS A 179 6.68 16.77 20.70
CA LYS A 179 6.70 18.16 21.13
C LYS A 179 7.62 19.00 20.24
N ARG A 180 8.83 18.53 19.96
CA ARG A 180 9.81 19.24 19.11
C ARG A 180 9.40 19.30 17.65
N LEU A 181 8.79 18.27 17.11
CA LEU A 181 8.18 18.32 15.77
C LEU A 181 7.18 19.49 15.71
N LYS A 182 6.29 19.58 16.70
CA LYS A 182 5.31 20.67 16.75
C LYS A 182 5.94 22.05 16.88
N GLU A 183 6.97 22.22 17.72
CA GLU A 183 7.72 23.46 17.89
C GLU A 183 8.38 23.92 16.57
N ASN A 184 8.79 22.99 15.73
CA ASN A 184 9.37 23.26 14.41
C ASN A 184 8.33 23.37 13.28
N ASN A 185 7.03 23.36 13.59
CA ASN A 185 5.96 23.24 12.59
C ASN A 185 6.24 22.11 11.58
N ALA A 186 6.66 20.96 12.08
CA ALA A 186 7.04 19.80 11.29
C ALA A 186 6.22 18.56 11.69
N ILE A 187 6.05 17.65 10.75
CA ILE A 187 5.45 16.35 10.94
C ILE A 187 6.35 15.30 10.27
N ASP A 188 6.30 14.06 10.71
CA ASP A 188 6.96 12.97 10.03
C ASP A 188 5.99 12.18 9.12
N PHE A 189 6.50 11.13 8.45
CA PHE A 189 5.69 10.34 7.53
C PHE A 189 4.51 9.64 8.21
N ASP A 190 4.70 9.12 9.42
CA ASP A 190 3.63 8.42 10.14
C ASP A 190 2.57 9.42 10.65
N ASP A 191 2.98 10.63 11.03
CA ASP A 191 2.08 11.71 11.43
C ASP A 191 1.13 12.14 10.31
N ILE A 192 1.54 12.03 9.06
CA ILE A 192 0.71 12.42 7.91
C ILE A 192 -0.65 11.70 7.94
N ILE A 193 -0.65 10.41 8.17
CA ILE A 193 -1.88 9.61 8.22
C ILE A 193 -2.58 9.82 9.56
N ASN A 194 -1.85 9.75 10.67
CA ASN A 194 -2.41 9.84 12.02
C ASN A 194 -3.07 11.19 12.28
N PHE A 195 -2.45 12.30 11.86
CA PHE A 195 -3.05 13.63 12.03
C PHE A 195 -4.27 13.83 11.11
N THR A 196 -4.25 13.24 9.92
CA THR A 196 -5.45 13.24 9.06
C THR A 196 -6.60 12.52 9.76
N ILE A 197 -6.37 11.33 10.33
CA ILE A 197 -7.38 10.60 11.09
C ILE A 197 -7.86 11.42 12.28
N LYS A 198 -6.93 11.99 13.07
CA LYS A 198 -7.24 12.82 14.22
C LYS A 198 -8.15 13.98 13.85
N ILE A 199 -7.80 14.74 12.80
CA ILE A 199 -8.60 15.87 12.32
C ILE A 199 -9.99 15.41 11.89
N LEU A 200 -10.10 14.35 11.11
CA LEU A 200 -11.40 13.81 10.67
C LEU A 200 -12.26 13.33 11.86
N THR A 201 -11.65 12.78 12.90
CA THR A 201 -12.37 12.25 14.06
C THR A 201 -12.79 13.37 15.03
N GLU A 202 -11.95 14.37 15.24
CA GLU A 202 -12.19 15.45 16.19
C GLU A 202 -12.99 16.63 15.60
N ASN A 203 -13.15 16.70 14.26
CA ASN A 203 -13.83 17.81 13.57
C ASN A 203 -14.94 17.29 12.63
N PRO A 204 -16.19 17.20 13.12
CA PRO A 204 -17.32 16.65 12.35
C PRO A 204 -17.58 17.38 11.02
N ASP A 205 -17.35 18.69 10.95
CA ASP A 205 -17.51 19.50 9.74
C ASP A 205 -16.51 19.07 8.64
N ILE A 206 -15.29 18.76 9.01
CA ILE A 206 -14.26 18.28 8.09
C ILE A 206 -14.57 16.85 7.64
N LEU A 207 -14.97 15.99 8.57
CA LEU A 207 -15.39 14.64 8.26
C LEU A 207 -16.57 14.63 7.27
N GLU A 208 -17.60 15.41 7.55
CA GLU A 208 -18.76 15.54 6.66
C GLU A 208 -18.35 15.97 5.26
N TYR A 209 -17.52 17.01 5.14
CA TYR A 209 -17.04 17.49 3.85
C TYR A 209 -16.33 16.40 3.04
N TYR A 210 -15.37 15.66 3.63
CA TYR A 210 -14.61 14.66 2.89
C TYR A 210 -15.38 13.35 2.67
N SER A 211 -16.21 12.90 3.62
CA SER A 211 -17.06 11.73 3.44
C SER A 211 -18.18 11.96 2.41
N GLU A 212 -18.71 13.20 2.30
CA GLU A 212 -19.66 13.57 1.24
C GLU A 212 -18.96 13.68 -0.11
N LYS A 213 -17.75 14.22 -0.14
CA LYS A 213 -16.97 14.39 -1.36
C LYS A 213 -16.61 13.03 -1.98
N PHE A 214 -16.10 12.08 -1.20
CA PHE A 214 -15.63 10.80 -1.71
C PHE A 214 -16.76 9.76 -1.71
N LYS A 215 -17.57 9.78 -2.77
CA LYS A 215 -18.68 8.85 -2.94
C LYS A 215 -18.23 7.43 -3.25
N TYR A 216 -17.08 7.29 -3.89
CA TYR A 216 -16.48 6.02 -4.27
C TYR A 216 -15.00 6.01 -3.87
N ILE A 217 -14.60 4.98 -3.15
CA ILE A 217 -13.23 4.79 -2.67
C ILE A 217 -12.71 3.47 -3.23
N LEU A 218 -11.57 3.52 -3.92
CA LEU A 218 -10.90 2.36 -4.49
C LEU A 218 -9.50 2.25 -3.91
N VAL A 219 -9.11 1.08 -3.44
CA VAL A 219 -7.78 0.84 -2.83
C VAL A 219 -7.13 -0.35 -3.51
N ASP A 220 -5.92 -0.15 -4.06
CA ASP A 220 -5.08 -1.21 -4.61
C ASP A 220 -4.14 -1.77 -3.55
N GLU A 221 -3.67 -3.02 -3.73
CA GLU A 221 -2.75 -3.76 -2.85
C GLU A 221 -3.17 -3.75 -1.37
N TYR A 222 -4.47 -3.95 -1.12
CA TYR A 222 -5.07 -3.80 0.21
C TYR A 222 -4.46 -4.71 1.29
N GLN A 223 -3.84 -5.83 0.92
CA GLN A 223 -3.12 -6.74 1.83
C GLN A 223 -1.92 -6.08 2.52
N ASP A 224 -1.41 -4.99 1.98
CA ASP A 224 -0.24 -4.28 2.52
C ASP A 224 -0.62 -3.10 3.43
N THR A 225 -1.92 -2.91 3.72
CA THR A 225 -2.39 -1.83 4.59
C THR A 225 -2.07 -2.09 6.07
N ASN A 226 -1.68 -1.03 6.79
CA ASN A 226 -1.58 -1.03 8.24
C ASN A 226 -2.88 -0.53 8.91
N LYS A 227 -2.92 -0.56 10.24
CA LYS A 227 -4.11 -0.15 11.02
C LYS A 227 -4.51 1.31 10.75
N ALA A 228 -3.56 2.24 10.66
CA ALA A 228 -3.87 3.66 10.40
C ALA A 228 -4.48 3.84 9.01
N GLN A 229 -3.95 3.18 7.99
CA GLN A 229 -4.47 3.22 6.62
C GLN A 229 -5.87 2.60 6.53
N PHE A 230 -6.09 1.46 7.19
CA PHE A 230 -7.41 0.85 7.32
C PHE A 230 -8.41 1.83 7.97
N THR A 231 -8.06 2.41 9.11
CA THR A 231 -8.91 3.36 9.83
C THR A 231 -9.26 4.57 8.98
N LEU A 232 -8.28 5.15 8.27
CA LEU A 232 -8.51 6.29 7.37
C LEU A 232 -9.54 5.97 6.29
N VAL A 233 -9.40 4.84 5.61
CA VAL A 233 -10.31 4.42 4.53
C VAL A 233 -11.71 4.19 5.09
N THR A 234 -11.82 3.55 6.27
CA THR A 234 -13.10 3.28 6.95
C THR A 234 -13.82 4.58 7.30
N ILE A 235 -13.10 5.57 7.84
CA ILE A 235 -13.67 6.88 8.18
C ILE A 235 -14.17 7.59 6.92
N LEU A 236 -13.39 7.62 5.86
CA LEU A 236 -13.77 8.29 4.61
C LEU A 236 -14.93 7.58 3.89
N ALA A 237 -15.04 6.25 4.02
CA ALA A 237 -16.11 5.46 3.41
C ALA A 237 -17.43 5.48 4.21
N SER A 238 -17.43 6.03 5.42
CA SER A 238 -18.53 5.88 6.40
C SER A 238 -19.90 6.36 5.90
N ARG A 239 -19.94 7.36 5.01
CA ARG A 239 -21.21 7.95 4.53
C ARG A 239 -21.91 7.10 3.47
N TYR A 240 -21.17 6.60 2.49
CA TYR A 240 -21.75 5.91 1.32
C TYR A 240 -21.50 4.41 1.31
N GLY A 241 -20.46 3.93 2.00
CA GLY A 241 -20.10 2.52 2.00
C GLY A 241 -19.62 1.96 0.65
N ASN A 242 -19.47 2.81 -0.39
CA ASN A 242 -19.01 2.38 -1.72
C ASN A 242 -17.49 2.27 -1.74
N ILE A 243 -16.99 1.22 -1.12
CA ILE A 243 -15.56 0.91 -1.06
C ILE A 243 -15.25 -0.33 -1.89
N THR A 244 -14.29 -0.22 -2.78
CA THR A 244 -13.76 -1.36 -3.54
C THR A 244 -12.29 -1.53 -3.20
N VAL A 245 -11.92 -2.66 -2.63
CA VAL A 245 -10.53 -3.00 -2.33
C VAL A 245 -10.09 -4.16 -3.21
N VAL A 246 -8.87 -4.07 -3.71
CA VAL A 246 -8.25 -5.12 -4.52
C VAL A 246 -6.95 -5.53 -3.85
N GLY A 247 -6.72 -6.82 -3.74
CA GLY A 247 -5.52 -7.33 -3.12
C GLY A 247 -5.31 -8.81 -3.34
N ASP A 248 -4.17 -9.28 -2.92
CA ASP A 248 -3.76 -10.67 -2.94
C ASP A 248 -3.28 -11.09 -1.57
N ASN A 249 -4.07 -11.89 -0.87
CA ASN A 249 -3.72 -12.40 0.44
C ASN A 249 -2.43 -13.25 0.47
N ASP A 250 -1.96 -13.74 -0.68
CA ASP A 250 -0.71 -14.49 -0.80
C ASP A 250 0.51 -13.60 -1.11
N GLN A 251 0.31 -12.31 -1.39
CA GLN A 251 1.38 -11.35 -1.68
C GLN A 251 1.69 -10.37 -0.53
N GLY A 252 1.11 -10.56 0.65
CA GLY A 252 1.37 -9.73 1.83
C GLY A 252 2.79 -9.92 2.37
N ILE A 253 3.75 -9.12 1.91
CA ILE A 253 5.17 -9.22 2.29
C ILE A 253 5.68 -8.02 3.09
N TYR A 254 4.82 -7.08 3.47
CA TYR A 254 5.18 -5.85 4.19
C TYR A 254 4.84 -5.86 5.69
N SER A 255 4.64 -7.03 6.31
CA SER A 255 4.40 -7.14 7.77
C SER A 255 5.51 -6.49 8.60
N PHE A 256 6.77 -6.56 8.15
CA PHE A 256 7.91 -5.88 8.79
C PHE A 256 7.86 -4.34 8.72
N ARG A 257 6.91 -3.78 7.93
CA ARG A 257 6.59 -2.35 7.86
C ARG A 257 5.25 -2.02 8.49
N GLY A 258 4.71 -2.90 9.32
CA GLY A 258 3.46 -2.71 10.01
C GLY A 258 2.21 -3.06 9.19
N ALA A 259 2.34 -3.66 8.00
CA ALA A 259 1.18 -4.18 7.27
C ALA A 259 0.49 -5.28 8.06
N ASP A 260 -0.84 -5.24 8.08
CA ASP A 260 -1.68 -6.19 8.79
C ASP A 260 -2.59 -6.94 7.79
N ILE A 261 -2.22 -8.18 7.50
CA ILE A 261 -2.98 -9.05 6.59
C ILE A 261 -4.42 -9.28 7.06
N SER A 262 -4.69 -9.10 8.36
CA SER A 262 -6.04 -9.26 8.90
C SER A 262 -7.03 -8.26 8.29
N ASN A 263 -6.58 -7.11 7.79
CA ASN A 263 -7.43 -6.11 7.14
C ASN A 263 -8.13 -6.69 5.90
N ILE A 264 -7.42 -7.45 5.06
CA ILE A 264 -8.03 -8.08 3.89
C ILE A 264 -8.80 -9.35 4.28
N LEU A 265 -8.28 -10.13 5.24
CA LEU A 265 -8.91 -11.37 5.67
C LEU A 265 -10.22 -11.15 6.42
N ASN A 266 -10.37 -10.04 7.15
CA ASN A 266 -11.56 -9.71 7.90
C ASN A 266 -12.47 -8.70 7.20
N PHE A 267 -12.17 -8.29 5.97
CA PHE A 267 -12.89 -7.24 5.25
C PHE A 267 -14.42 -7.47 5.21
N GLU A 268 -14.87 -8.71 4.97
CA GLU A 268 -16.29 -9.07 4.97
C GLU A 268 -16.96 -8.90 6.35
N LYS A 269 -16.20 -9.09 7.43
CA LYS A 269 -16.67 -8.89 8.80
C LYS A 269 -16.76 -7.39 9.14
N ASP A 270 -15.76 -6.62 8.68
CA ASP A 270 -15.68 -5.18 8.93
C ASP A 270 -16.69 -4.39 8.08
N TYR A 271 -17.03 -4.93 6.90
CA TYR A 271 -17.99 -4.36 5.96
C TYR A 271 -19.09 -5.39 5.62
N PRO A 272 -20.15 -5.49 6.43
CA PRO A 272 -21.26 -6.42 6.17
C PRO A 272 -21.92 -6.19 4.82
N GLY A 273 -22.25 -7.26 4.13
CA GLY A 273 -22.81 -7.19 2.77
C GLY A 273 -21.78 -7.09 1.66
N THR A 274 -20.49 -7.28 1.99
CA THR A 274 -19.40 -7.28 1.00
C THR A 274 -19.63 -8.28 -0.13
N LYS A 275 -19.53 -7.80 -1.37
CA LYS A 275 -19.43 -8.65 -2.55
C LYS A 275 -17.97 -9.10 -2.72
N ILE A 276 -17.72 -10.41 -2.66
CA ILE A 276 -16.40 -10.99 -2.88
C ILE A 276 -16.31 -11.51 -4.31
N ILE A 277 -15.25 -11.09 -5.04
CA ILE A 277 -15.01 -11.51 -6.43
C ILE A 277 -13.56 -12.00 -6.53
N LYS A 278 -13.36 -13.20 -7.12
CA LYS A 278 -12.04 -13.78 -7.30
C LYS A 278 -11.59 -13.64 -8.75
N LEU A 279 -10.39 -13.08 -8.96
CA LEU A 279 -9.73 -13.03 -10.26
C LEU A 279 -8.64 -14.10 -10.32
N GLU A 280 -8.93 -15.20 -10.98
CA GLU A 280 -8.07 -16.39 -11.02
C GLU A 280 -7.37 -16.60 -12.38
N GLN A 281 -7.83 -15.92 -13.43
CA GLN A 281 -7.18 -15.97 -14.73
C GLN A 281 -5.93 -15.10 -14.75
N ASN A 282 -4.78 -15.71 -14.96
CA ASN A 282 -3.49 -15.04 -15.12
C ASN A 282 -3.20 -14.76 -16.59
N TYR A 283 -2.79 -13.53 -16.91
CA TYR A 283 -2.46 -13.06 -18.26
C TYR A 283 -0.96 -12.80 -18.44
N ARG A 284 -0.16 -13.03 -17.40
CA ARG A 284 1.26 -12.67 -17.38
C ARG A 284 2.16 -13.85 -17.66
N CYS A 285 1.89 -15.00 -17.02
CA CYS A 285 2.80 -16.12 -16.95
C CYS A 285 2.38 -17.24 -17.89
N THR A 286 3.36 -18.04 -18.34
CA THR A 286 3.15 -19.33 -18.96
C THR A 286 2.68 -20.37 -17.95
N GLY A 287 2.15 -21.50 -18.43
CA GLY A 287 1.57 -22.56 -17.59
C GLY A 287 2.55 -23.12 -16.57
N ASN A 288 3.79 -23.41 -16.98
CA ASN A 288 4.80 -24.00 -16.10
C ASN A 288 5.23 -23.05 -14.95
N ILE A 289 5.38 -21.75 -15.23
CA ILE A 289 5.65 -20.75 -14.18
C ILE A 289 4.48 -20.70 -13.18
N LEU A 290 3.25 -20.70 -13.70
CA LEU A 290 2.06 -20.61 -12.86
C LEU A 290 1.85 -21.86 -12.00
N ASN A 291 2.13 -23.04 -12.56
CA ASN A 291 2.09 -24.30 -11.83
C ASN A 291 3.10 -24.32 -10.67
N ALA A 292 4.33 -23.85 -10.91
CA ALA A 292 5.34 -23.72 -9.87
C ALA A 292 4.88 -22.73 -8.76
N ALA A 293 4.32 -21.58 -9.13
CA ALA A 293 3.80 -20.60 -8.19
C ALA A 293 2.62 -21.16 -7.36
N ASN A 294 1.66 -21.84 -7.99
CA ASN A 294 0.55 -22.49 -7.31
C ASN A 294 1.03 -23.58 -6.33
N ALA A 295 2.10 -24.33 -6.68
CA ALA A 295 2.67 -25.34 -5.81
C ALA A 295 3.28 -24.74 -4.54
N VAL A 296 3.95 -23.60 -4.64
CA VAL A 296 4.50 -22.85 -3.48
C VAL A 296 3.36 -22.35 -2.59
N ILE A 297 2.36 -21.69 -3.19
CA ILE A 297 1.23 -21.07 -2.46
C ILE A 297 0.35 -22.09 -1.76
N LYS A 298 0.27 -23.33 -2.26
CA LYS A 298 -0.50 -24.41 -1.63
C LYS A 298 -0.12 -24.68 -0.15
N HIS A 299 1.06 -24.29 0.27
CA HIS A 299 1.53 -24.42 1.66
C HIS A 299 1.05 -23.28 2.58
N ASN A 300 0.41 -22.24 2.05
CA ASN A 300 -0.14 -21.17 2.85
C ASN A 300 -1.51 -21.57 3.43
N GLU A 301 -1.72 -21.28 4.70
CA GLU A 301 -3.03 -21.42 5.37
C GLU A 301 -3.83 -20.13 5.16
N ASN A 302 -4.63 -20.03 4.10
CA ASN A 302 -5.34 -18.81 3.75
C ASN A 302 -6.87 -18.96 3.78
N LYS A 303 -7.58 -17.90 4.23
CA LYS A 303 -9.05 -17.83 4.25
C LYS A 303 -9.65 -17.83 2.85
N TYR A 304 -8.99 -17.20 1.88
CA TYR A 304 -9.48 -17.07 0.51
C TYR A 304 -8.65 -17.95 -0.43
N GLU A 305 -9.02 -19.23 -0.52
CA GLU A 305 -8.42 -20.11 -1.52
C GLU A 305 -8.70 -19.61 -2.93
N LYS A 306 -7.67 -19.56 -3.76
CA LYS A 306 -7.72 -19.29 -5.18
C LYS A 306 -6.76 -20.21 -5.92
N LYS A 307 -7.10 -20.58 -7.14
CA LYS A 307 -6.23 -21.34 -8.02
C LYS A 307 -6.04 -20.59 -9.31
N LEU A 308 -4.84 -20.04 -9.50
CA LEU A 308 -4.53 -19.31 -10.72
C LEU A 308 -4.41 -20.29 -11.90
N TRP A 309 -4.99 -19.88 -13.03
CA TRP A 309 -4.91 -20.58 -14.30
C TRP A 309 -4.63 -19.61 -15.44
N THR A 310 -4.10 -20.10 -16.57
CA THR A 310 -3.78 -19.26 -17.73
C THR A 310 -4.22 -19.95 -19.02
N GLN A 311 -4.44 -19.14 -20.05
CA GLN A 311 -4.63 -19.57 -21.45
C GLN A 311 -3.34 -19.42 -22.26
N ASN A 312 -2.28 -18.87 -21.65
CA ASN A 312 -0.98 -18.81 -22.31
C ASN A 312 -0.42 -20.24 -22.47
N ASP A 313 0.53 -20.38 -23.39
CA ASP A 313 1.24 -21.63 -23.62
C ASP A 313 1.89 -22.17 -22.33
N GLU A 314 2.20 -23.46 -22.30
CA GLU A 314 2.90 -24.09 -21.17
C GLU A 314 4.23 -23.41 -20.87
N GLY A 315 4.97 -22.99 -21.91
CA GLY A 315 6.27 -22.36 -21.77
C GLY A 315 7.35 -23.34 -21.29
N GLU A 316 8.53 -22.81 -21.02
CA GLU A 316 9.65 -23.60 -20.52
C GLU A 316 9.49 -23.93 -19.03
N LEU A 317 10.12 -25.02 -18.60
CA LEU A 317 10.19 -25.40 -17.19
C LEU A 317 11.13 -24.46 -16.44
N PRO A 318 10.78 -24.04 -15.21
CA PRO A 318 11.71 -23.32 -14.34
C PRO A 318 12.96 -24.16 -14.06
N THR A 319 14.14 -23.55 -14.20
CA THR A 319 15.42 -24.20 -13.92
C THR A 319 15.85 -23.89 -12.50
N ILE A 320 16.36 -24.89 -11.79
CA ILE A 320 16.97 -24.76 -10.48
C ILE A 320 18.48 -25.03 -10.62
N HIS A 321 19.29 -24.04 -10.29
CA HIS A 321 20.74 -24.16 -10.19
C HIS A 321 21.18 -24.00 -8.73
N ARG A 322 22.02 -24.90 -8.25
CA ARG A 322 22.64 -24.80 -6.92
C ARG A 322 24.10 -24.41 -7.11
N ALA A 323 24.40 -23.17 -6.79
CA ALA A 323 25.76 -22.65 -6.81
C ALA A 323 26.55 -23.07 -5.56
N ASP A 324 27.87 -23.14 -5.68
CA ASP A 324 28.79 -23.45 -4.58
C ASP A 324 29.03 -22.22 -3.67
N ASP A 325 29.04 -21.02 -4.27
CA ASP A 325 29.18 -19.74 -3.57
C ASP A 325 28.49 -18.60 -4.36
N GLU A 326 28.55 -17.38 -3.81
CA GLU A 326 27.95 -16.18 -4.42
C GLU A 326 28.60 -15.78 -5.76
N TYR A 327 29.86 -16.10 -5.99
CA TYR A 327 30.55 -15.83 -7.26
C TYR A 327 30.15 -16.82 -8.34
N ASP A 328 29.97 -18.07 -7.96
CA ASP A 328 29.46 -19.12 -8.87
C ASP A 328 28.02 -18.81 -9.28
N GLU A 329 27.16 -18.39 -8.32
CA GLU A 329 25.79 -17.91 -8.61
C GLU A 329 25.81 -16.76 -9.62
N GLY A 330 26.64 -15.74 -9.40
CA GLY A 330 26.76 -14.59 -10.30
C GLY A 330 27.27 -14.99 -11.70
N ARG A 331 28.23 -15.90 -11.76
CA ARG A 331 28.77 -16.41 -13.04
C ARG A 331 27.70 -17.14 -13.83
N TYR A 332 26.99 -18.05 -13.19
CA TYR A 332 25.89 -18.79 -13.81
C TYR A 332 24.84 -17.85 -14.40
N ILE A 333 24.40 -16.85 -13.65
CA ILE A 333 23.41 -15.86 -14.10
C ILE A 333 23.91 -15.13 -15.36
N VAL A 334 25.15 -14.65 -15.34
CA VAL A 334 25.77 -13.94 -16.47
C VAL A 334 25.88 -14.85 -17.70
N GLU A 335 26.28 -16.10 -17.52
CA GLU A 335 26.37 -17.09 -18.60
C GLU A 335 25.00 -17.35 -19.23
N GLN A 336 23.94 -17.53 -18.43
CA GLN A 336 22.58 -17.73 -18.93
C GLN A 336 22.08 -16.49 -19.70
N ILE A 337 22.26 -15.29 -19.17
CA ILE A 337 21.91 -14.05 -19.86
C ILE A 337 22.64 -13.93 -21.19
N ASN A 338 23.96 -14.18 -21.21
CA ASN A 338 24.74 -14.11 -22.45
C ASN A 338 24.36 -15.18 -23.47
N HIS A 339 23.97 -16.37 -23.00
CA HIS A 339 23.46 -17.43 -23.87
C HIS A 339 22.15 -17.00 -24.55
N LEU A 340 21.15 -16.60 -23.78
CA LEU A 340 19.85 -16.15 -24.29
C LEU A 340 19.97 -14.93 -25.22
N LYS A 341 20.85 -14.01 -24.95
CA LYS A 341 21.11 -12.87 -25.82
C LYS A 341 21.68 -13.27 -27.19
N ARG A 342 22.48 -14.32 -27.25
CA ARG A 342 23.09 -14.82 -28.50
C ARG A 342 22.15 -15.70 -29.33
N GLU A 343 21.40 -16.54 -28.66
CA GLU A 343 20.56 -17.55 -29.31
C GLU A 343 19.17 -17.02 -29.67
N GLU A 344 18.59 -16.13 -28.81
CA GLU A 344 17.20 -15.68 -28.92
C GLU A 344 17.04 -14.17 -29.10
N TYR A 345 18.14 -13.44 -29.29
CA TYR A 345 18.16 -11.98 -29.54
C TYR A 345 17.56 -11.12 -28.39
N PHE A 346 17.50 -11.63 -27.15
CA PHE A 346 17.07 -10.85 -26.00
C PHE A 346 17.97 -9.63 -25.73
N GLN A 347 17.38 -8.55 -25.22
CA GLN A 347 18.07 -7.34 -24.79
C GLN A 347 18.26 -7.36 -23.26
N ASN A 348 19.19 -6.55 -22.74
CA ASN A 348 19.36 -6.44 -21.26
C ASN A 348 18.08 -6.03 -20.53
N SER A 349 17.20 -5.26 -21.16
CA SER A 349 15.89 -4.86 -20.63
C SER A 349 14.90 -6.02 -20.44
N ASP A 350 15.16 -7.19 -21.05
CA ASP A 350 14.25 -8.34 -20.99
C ASP A 350 14.55 -9.25 -19.81
N PHE A 351 15.62 -8.95 -19.05
CA PHE A 351 16.04 -9.71 -17.87
C PHE A 351 15.79 -8.92 -16.58
N VAL A 352 15.46 -9.63 -15.50
CA VAL A 352 15.42 -9.10 -14.15
C VAL A 352 16.04 -10.11 -13.18
N ILE A 353 16.89 -9.61 -12.29
CA ILE A 353 17.48 -10.42 -11.21
C ILE A 353 16.82 -9.98 -9.90
N LEU A 354 16.14 -10.91 -9.24
CA LEU A 354 15.50 -10.69 -7.95
C LEU A 354 16.32 -11.33 -6.83
N TYR A 355 16.63 -10.56 -5.80
CA TYR A 355 17.37 -11.03 -4.64
C TYR A 355 16.73 -10.54 -3.34
N ARG A 356 17.01 -11.24 -2.24
CA ARG A 356 16.39 -10.94 -0.92
C ARG A 356 17.05 -9.77 -0.20
N MET A 357 18.36 -9.63 -0.32
CA MET A 357 19.16 -8.62 0.39
C MET A 357 20.08 -7.86 -0.57
N ASN A 358 20.19 -6.55 -0.36
CA ASN A 358 21.04 -5.70 -1.20
C ASN A 358 22.53 -6.11 -1.20
N SER A 359 22.99 -6.85 -0.17
CA SER A 359 24.35 -7.38 -0.14
C SER A 359 24.61 -8.41 -1.24
N GLN A 360 23.57 -9.13 -1.69
CA GLN A 360 23.69 -10.15 -2.74
C GLN A 360 24.00 -9.56 -4.12
N SER A 361 23.70 -8.29 -4.34
CA SER A 361 24.01 -7.61 -5.60
C SER A 361 25.48 -7.17 -5.76
N ARG A 362 26.33 -7.48 -4.78
CA ARG A 362 27.76 -7.09 -4.79
C ARG A 362 28.68 -8.19 -5.32
N ALA A 363 28.18 -9.39 -5.51
CA ALA A 363 28.90 -10.54 -6.05
C ALA A 363 29.03 -10.47 -7.59
#